data_7f2342d958523c5ffe3d0fac9344a138
#
_entry.id   7f2342d958523c5ffe3d0fac9344a138
#
_cell.length_a   1.000
_cell.length_b   1.000
_cell.length_c   1.000
_cell.angle_alpha   90.00
_cell.angle_beta   90.00
_cell.angle_gamma   90.00
#
_symmetry.space_group_name_H-M   'P 1'
#
loop_
_entity.id
_entity.type
_entity.pdbx_description
1 polymer ?
#
loop_
_entity_poly.entity_id
_entity_poly.type
_entity_poly.pdbx_seq_one_letter_code
_entity_poly.pdbx_strand_id
1 'polypeptide(L)'
;ALDVVVWAAVWLLGWGANAVAGLVGGYRFLALALGYELPLMFALVAPAMAASSLDLAMIADAQSDLWFVVWMPVAFLAYLVGVLGFALHGPLAAPVGDEVAGGVLAELSGPDLLVARAGRHALLGAGAAVAVPLFLGGGSGPWLPDPAWVAVKAIIKHMMRRA
;
A
#
# COMPACT_ATOMS: atom_id res chain seq x y z
N ALA A 1 7.13 -11.54 -0.66
CA ALA A 1 6.82 -12.61 -1.63
C ALA A 1 5.58 -12.29 -2.48
N LEU A 2 4.49 -11.75 -1.90
CA LEU A 2 3.27 -11.39 -2.67
C LEU A 2 3.47 -10.15 -3.55
N ASP A 3 4.37 -9.27 -3.20
CA ASP A 3 4.67 -8.05 -3.95
C ASP A 3 5.21 -8.36 -5.37
N VAL A 4 6.04 -9.38 -5.51
CA VAL A 4 6.50 -9.87 -6.82
C VAL A 4 5.33 -10.26 -7.74
N VAL A 5 4.24 -10.78 -7.17
CA VAL A 5 3.03 -11.11 -7.95
C VAL A 5 2.36 -9.84 -8.47
N VAL A 6 2.35 -8.77 -7.68
CA VAL A 6 1.84 -7.45 -8.12
C VAL A 6 2.71 -6.91 -9.26
N TRP A 7 4.04 -7.02 -9.14
CA TRP A 7 4.96 -6.61 -10.21
C TRP A 7 4.69 -7.35 -11.51
N ALA A 8 4.58 -8.68 -11.43
CA ALA A 8 4.27 -9.51 -12.59
C ALA A 8 2.89 -9.16 -13.18
N ALA A 9 1.88 -8.97 -12.35
CA ALA A 9 0.52 -8.65 -12.81
C ALA A 9 0.47 -7.29 -13.53
N VAL A 10 1.07 -6.24 -12.97
CA VAL A 10 1.08 -4.92 -13.59
C VAL A 10 1.91 -4.91 -14.87
N TRP A 11 3.05 -5.62 -14.88
CA TRP A 11 3.84 -5.80 -16.09
C TRP A 11 3.06 -6.48 -17.19
N LEU A 12 2.42 -7.61 -16.87
CA LEU A 12 1.62 -8.39 -17.84
C LEU A 12 0.42 -7.59 -18.35
N LEU A 13 -0.16 -6.74 -17.51
CA LEU A 13 -1.24 -5.84 -17.92
C LEU A 13 -0.79 -4.88 -19.02
N GLY A 14 0.40 -4.28 -18.88
CA GLY A 14 0.97 -3.40 -19.87
C GLY A 14 1.46 -4.12 -21.13
N TRP A 15 2.10 -5.29 -20.95
CA TRP A 15 2.65 -6.08 -22.06
C TRP A 15 1.56 -6.80 -22.85
N GLY A 16 0.54 -7.31 -22.18
CA GLY A 16 -0.55 -8.10 -22.78
C GLY A 16 -1.41 -7.33 -23.77
N ALA A 17 -1.48 -6.00 -23.64
CA ALA A 17 -2.16 -5.14 -24.61
C ALA A 17 -1.49 -5.06 -25.98
N ASN A 18 -0.26 -5.54 -26.13
CA ASN A 18 0.56 -5.47 -27.35
C ASN A 18 0.59 -4.07 -27.98
N ALA A 19 0.59 -3.04 -27.13
CA ALA A 19 0.57 -1.64 -27.53
C ALA A 19 1.69 -0.86 -26.82
N VAL A 20 2.28 0.11 -27.54
CA VAL A 20 3.39 0.91 -27.01
C VAL A 20 2.98 1.65 -25.74
N ALA A 21 1.76 2.20 -25.70
CA ALA A 21 1.25 2.94 -24.56
C ALA A 21 1.21 2.09 -23.27
N GLY A 22 0.69 0.86 -23.35
CA GLY A 22 0.66 -0.08 -22.22
C GLY A 22 2.05 -0.50 -21.78
N LEU A 23 2.94 -0.78 -22.73
CA LEU A 23 4.33 -1.19 -22.46
C LEU A 23 5.13 -0.10 -21.74
N VAL A 24 4.99 1.17 -22.14
CA VAL A 24 5.61 2.32 -21.48
C VAL A 24 5.13 2.42 -20.02
N GLY A 25 3.82 2.21 -19.77
CA GLY A 25 3.28 2.16 -18.43
C GLY A 25 3.88 1.04 -17.57
N GLY A 26 4.03 -0.15 -18.15
CA GLY A 26 4.67 -1.30 -17.51
C GLY A 26 6.12 -1.02 -17.09
N TYR A 27 6.94 -0.41 -17.96
CA TYR A 27 8.31 -0.03 -17.62
C TYR A 27 8.38 1.08 -16.56
N ARG A 28 7.49 2.07 -16.62
CA ARG A 28 7.37 3.09 -15.55
C ARG A 28 7.07 2.46 -14.20
N PHE A 29 6.21 1.44 -14.19
CA PHE A 29 5.90 0.73 -12.96
C PHE A 29 7.12 -0.03 -12.43
N LEU A 30 7.86 -0.74 -13.26
CA LEU A 30 9.07 -1.45 -12.82
C LEU A 30 10.12 -0.50 -12.24
N ALA A 31 10.32 0.66 -12.86
CA ALA A 31 11.22 1.68 -12.34
C ALA A 31 10.76 2.22 -11.00
N LEU A 32 9.45 2.48 -10.84
CA LEU A 32 8.85 2.91 -9.59
C LEU A 32 8.97 1.83 -8.51
N ALA A 33 8.71 0.57 -8.86
CA ALA A 33 8.76 -0.57 -7.96
C ALA A 33 10.16 -0.75 -7.35
N LEU A 34 11.20 -0.67 -8.16
CA LEU A 34 12.59 -0.68 -7.67
C LEU A 34 12.88 0.47 -6.69
N GLY A 35 12.24 1.63 -6.90
CA GLY A 35 12.42 2.80 -6.05
C GLY A 35 11.74 2.68 -4.68
N TYR A 36 10.53 2.13 -4.59
CA TYR A 36 9.80 2.03 -3.32
C TYR A 36 10.07 0.74 -2.54
N GLU A 37 10.59 -0.31 -3.18
CA GLU A 37 10.77 -1.64 -2.55
C GLU A 37 11.67 -1.57 -1.33
N LEU A 38 12.86 -0.99 -1.45
CA LEU A 38 13.80 -0.88 -0.34
C LEU A 38 13.25 -0.06 0.84
N PRO A 39 12.75 1.17 0.66
CA PRO A 39 12.11 1.92 1.74
C PRO A 39 10.94 1.18 2.38
N LEU A 40 10.13 0.49 1.60
CA LEU A 40 9.01 -0.30 2.10
C LEU A 40 9.48 -1.48 2.96
N MET A 41 10.51 -2.20 2.52
CA MET A 41 11.09 -3.30 3.30
C MET A 41 11.63 -2.82 4.65
N PHE A 42 12.36 -1.71 4.70
CA PHE A 42 12.83 -1.12 5.95
C PHE A 42 11.67 -0.67 6.84
N ALA A 43 10.64 -0.07 6.26
CA ALA A 43 9.45 0.34 6.99
C ALA A 43 8.67 -0.85 7.61
N LEU A 44 8.67 -2.01 6.96
CA LEU A 44 8.05 -3.23 7.48
C LEU A 44 8.90 -3.89 8.58
N VAL A 45 10.22 -3.86 8.44
CA VAL A 45 11.14 -4.49 9.40
C VAL A 45 11.25 -3.67 10.69
N ALA A 46 11.16 -2.35 10.65
CA ALA A 46 11.31 -1.50 11.82
C ALA A 46 10.33 -1.83 12.98
N PRO A 47 9.00 -1.96 12.77
CA PRO A 47 8.09 -2.40 13.82
C PRO A 47 8.35 -3.83 14.30
N ALA A 48 8.73 -4.73 13.41
CA ALA A 48 9.05 -6.12 13.75
C ALA A 48 10.29 -6.21 14.66
N MET A 49 11.33 -5.41 14.38
CA MET A 49 12.52 -5.31 15.24
C MET A 49 12.16 -4.72 16.61
N ALA A 50 11.33 -3.69 16.66
CA ALA A 50 10.91 -3.07 17.91
C ALA A 50 10.11 -4.05 18.80
N ALA A 51 9.27 -4.89 18.20
CA ALA A 51 8.52 -5.92 18.88
C ALA A 51 9.31 -7.23 19.08
N SER A 52 10.52 -7.34 18.52
CA SER A 52 11.33 -8.58 18.48
C SER A 52 10.54 -9.79 17.95
N SER A 53 9.56 -9.56 17.06
CA SER A 53 8.68 -10.58 16.50
C SER A 53 8.22 -10.20 15.09
N LEU A 54 7.95 -11.23 14.27
CA LEU A 54 7.30 -11.09 12.96
C LEU A 54 5.78 -11.35 13.03
N ASP A 55 5.25 -11.71 14.18
CA ASP A 55 3.82 -11.90 14.39
C ASP A 55 3.12 -10.54 14.56
N LEU A 56 2.13 -10.28 13.70
CA LEU A 56 1.36 -9.03 13.73
C LEU A 56 0.61 -8.81 15.05
N ALA A 57 0.17 -9.87 15.72
CA ALA A 57 -0.47 -9.76 17.02
C ALA A 57 0.54 -9.28 18.07
N MET A 58 1.73 -9.88 18.11
CA MET A 58 2.80 -9.46 19.02
C MET A 58 3.31 -8.04 18.72
N ILE A 59 3.36 -7.64 17.45
CA ILE A 59 3.70 -6.26 17.06
C ILE A 59 2.63 -5.28 17.55
N ALA A 60 1.36 -5.64 17.44
CA ALA A 60 0.25 -4.81 17.94
C ALA A 60 0.28 -4.71 19.48
N ASP A 61 0.51 -5.80 20.18
CA ASP A 61 0.57 -5.85 21.66
C ASP A 61 1.75 -5.04 22.21
N ALA A 62 2.89 -5.04 21.50
CA ALA A 62 4.05 -4.23 21.85
C ALA A 62 3.80 -2.71 21.81
N GLN A 63 2.67 -2.29 21.26
CA GLN A 63 2.23 -0.89 21.15
C GLN A 63 1.19 -0.50 22.22
N SER A 64 1.00 -1.32 23.24
CA SER A 64 0.01 -1.06 24.30
C SER A 64 0.21 0.27 25.01
N ASP A 65 1.46 0.65 25.26
CA ASP A 65 1.82 1.90 25.96
C ASP A 65 1.93 3.09 24.99
N LEU A 66 2.55 2.90 23.83
CA LEU A 66 2.77 3.94 22.86
C LEU A 66 2.79 3.39 21.43
N TRP A 67 2.00 3.98 20.55
CA TRP A 67 1.95 3.57 19.15
C TRP A 67 3.26 3.86 18.41
N PHE A 68 3.64 2.94 17.54
CA PHE A 68 4.86 3.06 16.75
C PHE A 68 4.85 4.27 15.79
N VAL A 69 3.68 4.71 15.34
CA VAL A 69 3.57 5.94 14.54
C VAL A 69 4.12 7.17 15.27
N VAL A 70 4.10 7.20 16.59
CA VAL A 70 4.56 8.36 17.39
C VAL A 70 6.08 8.38 17.49
N TRP A 71 6.73 7.24 17.75
CA TRP A 71 8.19 7.21 17.93
C TRP A 71 8.98 6.73 16.71
N MET A 72 8.31 6.18 15.67
CA MET A 72 8.93 5.94 14.36
C MET A 72 8.11 6.53 13.19
N PRO A 73 7.86 7.87 13.19
CA PRO A 73 7.04 8.52 12.17
C PRO A 73 7.65 8.40 10.77
N VAL A 74 8.99 8.37 10.67
CA VAL A 74 9.70 8.22 9.39
C VAL A 74 9.41 6.86 8.75
N ALA A 75 9.42 5.78 9.54
CA ALA A 75 9.08 4.45 9.05
C ALA A 75 7.61 4.39 8.59
N PHE A 76 6.71 5.01 9.34
CA PHE A 76 5.30 5.10 8.95
C PHE A 76 5.11 5.87 7.64
N LEU A 77 5.77 7.03 7.46
CA LEU A 77 5.71 7.80 6.22
C LEU A 77 6.31 7.02 5.04
N ALA A 78 7.44 6.35 5.23
CA ALA A 78 8.04 5.49 4.20
C ALA A 78 7.10 4.34 3.81
N TYR A 79 6.41 3.75 4.79
CA TYR A 79 5.38 2.74 4.57
C TYR A 79 4.23 3.29 3.72
N LEU A 80 3.68 4.47 4.06
CA LEU A 80 2.58 5.10 3.31
C LEU A 80 2.98 5.38 1.86
N VAL A 81 4.19 5.91 1.63
CA VAL A 81 4.70 6.15 0.27
C VAL A 81 4.82 4.82 -0.50
N GLY A 82 5.32 3.76 0.13
CA GLY A 82 5.38 2.43 -0.48
C GLY A 82 3.99 1.89 -0.84
N VAL A 83 2.99 2.07 0.04
CA VAL A 83 1.59 1.68 -0.22
C VAL A 83 1.02 2.43 -1.43
N LEU A 84 1.25 3.74 -1.53
CA LEU A 84 0.84 4.52 -2.70
C LEU A 84 1.54 4.05 -3.97
N GLY A 85 2.81 3.66 -3.88
CA GLY A 85 3.60 3.13 -5.00
C GLY A 85 3.03 1.84 -5.56
N PHE A 86 2.86 0.80 -4.74
CA PHE A 86 2.36 -0.48 -5.23
C PHE A 86 0.86 -0.46 -5.56
N ALA A 87 0.08 0.43 -4.93
CA ALA A 87 -1.32 0.63 -5.27
C ALA A 87 -1.53 1.57 -6.47
N LEU A 88 -0.48 2.18 -7.01
CA LEU A 88 -0.51 3.10 -8.14
C LEU A 88 -1.46 4.29 -7.91
N HIS A 89 -1.35 4.96 -6.75
CA HIS A 89 -2.22 6.07 -6.36
C HIS A 89 -1.44 7.37 -6.10
N GLY A 90 -2.16 8.49 -6.16
CA GLY A 90 -1.63 9.82 -5.88
C GLY A 90 -0.45 10.18 -6.79
N PRO A 91 0.64 10.77 -6.27
CA PRO A 91 1.77 11.23 -7.07
C PRO A 91 2.55 10.08 -7.73
N LEU A 92 2.28 8.83 -7.34
CA LEU A 92 2.92 7.63 -7.89
C LEU A 92 2.03 6.90 -8.91
N ALA A 93 0.99 7.54 -9.42
CA ALA A 93 0.06 7.00 -10.42
C ALA A 93 0.57 7.09 -11.88
N ALA A 94 1.74 7.65 -12.13
CA ALA A 94 2.29 7.81 -13.47
C ALA A 94 2.28 6.54 -14.36
N PRO A 95 2.47 5.30 -13.82
CA PRO A 95 2.35 4.07 -14.61
C PRO A 95 0.95 3.80 -15.15
N VAL A 96 -0.09 4.39 -14.54
CA VAL A 96 -1.49 4.21 -14.95
C VAL A 96 -1.80 4.92 -16.25
N GLY A 97 -1.24 6.13 -16.44
CA GLY A 97 -1.41 6.93 -17.64
C GLY A 97 -2.56 7.94 -17.59
N ASP A 98 -3.15 8.18 -16.41
CA ASP A 98 -4.24 9.15 -16.26
C ASP A 98 -3.74 10.60 -16.48
N GLU A 99 -2.51 10.91 -16.02
CA GLU A 99 -1.90 12.25 -16.10
C GLU A 99 -0.79 12.36 -17.14
N VAL A 100 -0.22 11.23 -17.56
CA VAL A 100 0.95 11.16 -18.47
C VAL A 100 0.65 10.20 -19.61
N ALA A 101 0.95 10.60 -20.84
CA ALA A 101 0.74 9.77 -22.02
C ALA A 101 1.36 8.38 -21.89
N GLY A 102 0.57 7.36 -22.18
CA GLY A 102 0.94 5.95 -22.07
C GLY A 102 0.91 5.42 -20.64
N GLY A 103 0.15 4.38 -20.42
CA GLY A 103 -0.01 3.73 -19.13
C GLY A 103 -0.60 2.33 -19.25
N VAL A 104 -0.48 1.53 -18.20
CA VAL A 104 -0.95 0.13 -18.19
C VAL A 104 -2.46 -0.01 -18.39
N LEU A 105 -3.23 1.05 -18.15
CA LEU A 105 -4.68 1.07 -18.35
C LEU A 105 -5.10 1.70 -19.67
N ALA A 106 -4.18 2.24 -20.47
CA ALA A 106 -4.49 3.02 -21.65
C ALA A 106 -5.30 2.24 -22.71
N GLU A 107 -5.02 0.94 -22.84
CA GLU A 107 -5.66 0.05 -23.82
C GLU A 107 -6.75 -0.83 -23.23
N LEU A 108 -7.01 -0.70 -21.92
CA LEU A 108 -8.04 -1.50 -21.25
C LEU A 108 -9.41 -0.84 -21.38
N SER A 109 -10.43 -1.66 -21.62
CA SER A 109 -11.82 -1.22 -21.70
C SER A 109 -12.79 -2.21 -21.04
N GLY A 110 -14.01 -1.75 -20.78
CA GLY A 110 -15.06 -2.61 -20.23
C GLY A 110 -14.69 -3.33 -18.93
N PRO A 111 -14.95 -4.63 -18.83
CA PRO A 111 -14.70 -5.42 -17.61
C PRO A 111 -13.23 -5.42 -17.17
N ASP A 112 -12.28 -5.47 -18.09
CA ASP A 112 -10.86 -5.54 -17.78
C ASP A 112 -10.39 -4.27 -17.09
N LEU A 113 -10.84 -3.12 -17.55
CA LEU A 113 -10.57 -1.83 -16.91
C LEU A 113 -11.17 -1.76 -15.50
N LEU A 114 -12.39 -2.28 -15.32
CA LEU A 114 -13.04 -2.31 -14.00
C LEU A 114 -12.28 -3.21 -13.02
N VAL A 115 -11.86 -4.39 -13.45
CA VAL A 115 -11.06 -5.32 -12.63
C VAL A 115 -9.73 -4.70 -12.24
N ALA A 116 -9.03 -4.07 -13.19
CA ALA A 116 -7.76 -3.40 -12.92
C ALA A 116 -7.91 -2.23 -11.92
N ARG A 117 -8.94 -1.41 -12.07
CA ARG A 117 -9.25 -0.33 -11.12
C ARG A 117 -9.64 -0.86 -9.75
N ALA A 118 -10.50 -1.88 -9.70
CA ALA A 118 -10.87 -2.53 -8.44
C ALA A 118 -9.66 -3.13 -7.72
N GLY A 119 -8.75 -3.76 -8.46
CA GLY A 119 -7.48 -4.28 -7.94
C GLY A 119 -6.60 -3.20 -7.28
N ARG A 120 -6.44 -2.05 -7.93
CA ARG A 120 -5.71 -0.90 -7.37
C ARG A 120 -6.31 -0.43 -6.03
N HIS A 121 -7.62 -0.27 -5.97
CA HIS A 121 -8.30 0.12 -4.72
C HIS A 121 -8.22 -0.96 -3.65
N ALA A 122 -8.28 -2.24 -4.04
CA ALA A 122 -8.10 -3.36 -3.12
C ALA A 122 -6.69 -3.37 -2.51
N LEU A 123 -5.64 -3.13 -3.33
CA LEU A 123 -4.26 -3.02 -2.86
C LEU A 123 -4.09 -1.84 -1.87
N LEU A 124 -4.67 -0.68 -2.17
CA LEU A 124 -4.66 0.46 -1.26
C LEU A 124 -5.34 0.12 0.07
N GLY A 125 -6.51 -0.53 -0.01
CA GLY A 125 -7.25 -0.96 1.18
C GLY A 125 -6.48 -2.01 2.00
N ALA A 126 -5.81 -2.96 1.35
CA ALA A 126 -4.97 -3.96 2.01
C ALA A 126 -3.76 -3.30 2.70
N GLY A 127 -3.06 -2.39 2.02
CA GLY A 127 -1.98 -1.63 2.61
C GLY A 127 -2.43 -0.83 3.84
N ALA A 128 -3.56 -0.12 3.74
CA ALA A 128 -4.12 0.58 4.89
C ALA A 128 -4.51 -0.37 6.05
N ALA A 129 -5.02 -1.56 5.75
CA ALA A 129 -5.37 -2.54 6.77
C ALA A 129 -4.14 -3.08 7.52
N VAL A 130 -3.03 -3.30 6.80
CA VAL A 130 -1.76 -3.77 7.39
C VAL A 130 -1.08 -2.68 8.23
N ALA A 131 -1.26 -1.40 7.89
CA ALA A 131 -0.75 -0.28 8.69
C ALA A 131 -1.27 -0.28 10.14
N VAL A 132 -2.50 -0.76 10.34
CA VAL A 132 -3.16 -0.74 11.67
C VAL A 132 -2.40 -1.59 12.70
N PRO A 133 -2.13 -2.88 12.49
CA PRO A 133 -1.35 -3.66 13.44
C PRO A 133 0.13 -3.25 13.49
N LEU A 134 0.71 -2.74 12.40
CA LEU A 134 2.12 -2.38 12.36
C LEU A 134 2.46 -1.08 13.10
N PHE A 135 1.61 -0.06 13.00
CA PHE A 135 1.94 1.29 13.49
C PHE A 135 0.91 1.89 14.44
N LEU A 136 -0.32 1.36 14.47
CA LEU A 136 -1.44 1.91 15.24
C LEU A 136 -1.94 0.96 16.34
N GLY A 137 -1.14 -0.02 16.73
CA GLY A 137 -1.45 -0.92 17.84
C GLY A 137 -2.66 -1.85 17.62
N GLY A 138 -2.98 -2.21 16.37
CA GLY A 138 -4.07 -3.16 16.11
C GLY A 138 -5.43 -2.70 16.63
N GLY A 139 -6.07 -3.51 17.45
CA GLY A 139 -7.33 -3.20 18.15
C GLY A 139 -7.15 -2.51 19.51
N SER A 140 -5.96 -2.60 20.09
CA SER A 140 -5.64 -2.00 21.40
C SER A 140 -5.19 -0.55 21.26
N GLY A 141 -5.34 0.23 22.33
CA GLY A 141 -4.90 1.61 22.40
C GLY A 141 -4.98 2.18 23.82
N PRO A 142 -4.15 3.19 24.16
CA PRO A 142 -3.89 3.58 25.54
C PRO A 142 -5.03 4.33 26.24
N TRP A 143 -6.09 4.78 25.55
CA TRP A 143 -7.04 5.74 26.13
C TRP A 143 -8.51 5.35 25.99
N LEU A 144 -8.87 4.38 25.14
CA LEU A 144 -10.24 3.98 24.86
C LEU A 144 -10.37 2.45 24.91
N PRO A 145 -11.55 1.90 25.26
CA PRO A 145 -11.79 0.46 25.19
C PRO A 145 -11.69 -0.06 23.75
N ASP A 146 -11.25 -1.30 23.59
CA ASP A 146 -10.96 -1.95 22.30
C ASP A 146 -12.03 -1.74 21.19
N PRO A 147 -13.34 -1.85 21.47
CA PRO A 147 -14.36 -1.65 20.44
C PRO A 147 -14.41 -0.20 19.91
N ALA A 148 -14.09 0.79 20.76
CA ALA A 148 -14.04 2.19 20.33
C ALA A 148 -12.85 2.48 19.42
N TRP A 149 -11.68 1.84 19.68
CA TRP A 149 -10.52 1.93 18.82
C TRP A 149 -10.76 1.30 17.46
N VAL A 150 -11.43 0.18 17.38
CA VAL A 150 -11.84 -0.45 16.12
C VAL A 150 -12.70 0.50 15.30
N ALA A 151 -13.64 1.19 15.93
CA ALA A 151 -14.51 2.17 15.27
C ALA A 151 -13.73 3.39 14.76
N VAL A 152 -12.85 3.97 15.58
CA VAL A 152 -12.00 5.13 15.17
C VAL A 152 -11.10 4.76 14.01
N LYS A 153 -10.45 3.60 14.06
CA LYS A 153 -9.58 3.11 12.99
C LYS A 153 -10.35 2.77 11.71
N ALA A 154 -11.60 2.29 11.84
CA ALA A 154 -12.50 2.10 10.70
C ALA A 154 -12.89 3.43 10.03
N ILE A 155 -13.11 4.49 10.82
CA ILE A 155 -13.39 5.85 10.33
C ILE A 155 -12.18 6.42 9.60
N ILE A 156 -10.98 6.30 10.15
CA ILE A 156 -9.73 6.72 9.49
C ILE A 156 -9.55 6.00 8.14
N LYS A 157 -9.82 4.69 8.11
CA LYS A 157 -9.83 3.88 6.89
C LYS A 157 -10.85 4.40 5.86
N HIS A 158 -12.03 4.84 6.34
CA HIS A 158 -13.07 5.38 5.46
C HIS A 158 -12.71 6.76 4.90
N MET A 159 -12.07 7.61 5.70
CA MET A 159 -11.60 8.93 5.27
C MET A 159 -10.48 8.83 4.21
N MET A 160 -9.50 7.93 4.40
CA MET A 160 -8.45 7.67 3.41
C MET A 160 -8.98 7.10 2.08
N ARG A 161 -10.19 6.55 2.09
CA ARG A 161 -10.86 6.02 0.89
C ARG A 161 -11.50 7.11 0.03
N ARG A 162 -11.66 8.32 0.57
CA ARG A 162 -12.30 9.47 -0.10
C ARG A 162 -11.32 10.55 -0.55
N ALA A 163 -10.06 10.46 -0.11
CA ALA A 163 -8.95 11.30 -0.56
C ALA A 163 -8.23 10.64 -1.74
#